data_912cb5a1ea3df075be9b57663e327316
#
_entry.id   912cb5a1ea3df075be9b57663e327316
#
_cell.length_a   1.000
_cell.length_b   1.000
_cell.length_c   1.000
_cell.angle_alpha   90.00
_cell.angle_beta   90.00
_cell.angle_gamma   90.00
#
_symmetry.space_group_name_H-M   'P 1'
#
loop_
_entity.id
_entity.type
_entity.pdbx_description
1 polymer ?
#
loop_
_entity_poly.entity_id
_entity_poly.type
_entity_poly.pdbx_seq_one_letter_code
_entity_poly.pdbx_strand_id
1 'polypeptide(L)'
;MGLPGSGKTTLAELLVPKLKAVWFNADAIRTEISKDLGFSEEDRLEHSRRMGKLCEFSSKYGSFSVADFVCPTKEARELFDADFTIWVNRIEEGRFADTNKMFEKPENYDIELTSGTPQE
;
A
#
# COMPACT_ATOMS: atom_id res chain seq x y z
N MET A 1 -3.22 -2.45 -1.67
CA MET A 1 -3.84 -1.57 -0.66
C MET A 1 -4.98 -2.27 0.05
N GLY A 2 -5.36 -1.80 1.18
CA GLY A 2 -6.46 -2.34 1.97
C GLY A 2 -6.34 -1.96 3.44
N LEU A 3 -7.35 -2.29 4.23
CA LEU A 3 -7.37 -2.02 5.66
C LEU A 3 -6.26 -2.76 6.41
N PRO A 4 -5.79 -2.22 7.54
CA PRO A 4 -4.81 -2.92 8.39
C PRO A 4 -5.33 -4.32 8.78
N GLY A 5 -4.50 -5.33 8.63
CA GLY A 5 -4.87 -6.71 8.95
C GLY A 5 -5.56 -7.46 7.82
N SER A 6 -5.71 -6.87 6.64
CA SER A 6 -6.36 -7.52 5.50
C SER A 6 -5.51 -8.60 4.81
N GLY A 7 -4.19 -8.64 5.07
CA GLY A 7 -3.29 -9.61 4.45
C GLY A 7 -2.34 -9.04 3.40
N LYS A 8 -2.20 -7.72 3.34
CA LYS A 8 -1.32 -7.04 2.37
C LYS A 8 0.13 -7.50 2.47
N THR A 9 0.66 -7.54 3.69
CA THR A 9 2.06 -7.92 3.94
C THR A 9 2.30 -9.38 3.54
N THR A 10 1.37 -10.27 3.85
CA THR A 10 1.47 -11.68 3.45
C THR A 10 1.49 -11.82 1.94
N LEU A 11 0.65 -11.07 1.23
CA LEU A 11 0.65 -11.07 -0.24
C LEU A 11 1.98 -10.54 -0.77
N ALA A 12 2.50 -9.44 -0.21
CA ALA A 12 3.78 -8.87 -0.63
C ALA A 12 4.93 -9.86 -0.42
N GLU A 13 4.95 -10.59 0.69
CA GLU A 13 5.95 -11.62 0.97
C GLU A 13 5.99 -12.70 -0.12
N LEU A 14 4.86 -12.99 -0.74
CA LEU A 14 4.77 -13.96 -1.84
C LEU A 14 5.16 -13.36 -3.18
N LEU A 15 4.73 -12.13 -3.46
CA LEU A 15 4.95 -11.47 -4.76
C LEU A 15 6.38 -11.01 -4.96
N VAL A 16 7.02 -10.47 -3.91
CA VAL A 16 8.34 -9.86 -4.01
C VAL A 16 9.39 -10.83 -4.59
N PRO A 17 9.55 -12.07 -4.06
CA PRO A 17 10.53 -12.99 -4.65
C PRO A 17 10.15 -13.43 -6.06
N LYS A 18 8.87 -13.60 -6.35
CA LYS A 18 8.41 -14.04 -7.69
C LYS A 18 8.69 -13.00 -8.76
N LEU A 19 8.53 -11.73 -8.44
CA LEU A 19 8.77 -10.61 -9.34
C LEU A 19 10.22 -10.13 -9.29
N LYS A 20 11.01 -10.61 -8.34
CA LYS A 20 12.34 -10.07 -8.03
C LYS A 20 12.26 -8.57 -7.78
N ALA A 21 11.24 -8.18 -7.02
CA ALA A 21 10.89 -6.78 -6.77
C ALA A 21 11.61 -6.22 -5.56
N VAL A 22 11.69 -4.89 -5.51
CA VAL A 22 12.03 -4.17 -4.28
C VAL A 22 10.72 -3.95 -3.54
N TRP A 23 10.72 -4.25 -2.25
CA TRP A 23 9.53 -4.15 -1.40
C TRP A 23 9.61 -2.91 -0.53
N PHE A 24 8.64 -2.02 -0.69
CA PHE A 24 8.47 -0.85 0.15
C PHE A 24 7.25 -1.05 1.04
N ASN A 25 7.48 -1.49 2.28
CA ASN A 25 6.45 -1.58 3.30
C ASN A 25 6.32 -0.21 3.98
N ALA A 26 5.11 0.33 4.02
CA ALA A 26 4.89 1.68 4.50
C ALA A 26 5.28 1.89 5.97
N ASP A 27 5.02 0.89 6.83
CA ASP A 27 5.38 0.99 8.24
C ASP A 27 6.90 0.99 8.43
N ALA A 28 7.61 0.17 7.67
CA ALA A 28 9.07 0.14 7.69
C ALA A 28 9.66 1.47 7.21
N ILE A 29 9.13 2.03 6.13
CA ILE A 29 9.59 3.33 5.60
C ILE A 29 9.32 4.45 6.61
N ARG A 30 8.14 4.44 7.26
CA ARG A 30 7.81 5.44 8.28
C ARG A 30 8.75 5.36 9.48
N THR A 31 9.09 4.14 9.90
CA THR A 31 9.98 3.90 11.04
C THR A 31 11.44 4.26 10.75
N GLU A 32 11.94 3.91 9.57
CA GLU A 32 13.36 4.02 9.26
C GLU A 32 13.75 5.30 8.54
N ILE A 33 12.87 5.83 7.69
CA ILE A 33 13.19 6.95 6.80
C ILE A 33 12.30 8.16 7.08
N SER A 34 10.99 8.00 7.03
CA SER A 34 10.03 9.08 7.17
C SER A 34 9.54 9.24 8.61
N LYS A 35 10.47 9.39 9.53
CA LYS A 35 10.21 9.49 10.98
C LYS A 35 9.44 10.76 11.35
N ASP A 36 9.45 11.75 10.49
CA ASP A 36 8.73 13.02 10.65
C ASP A 36 7.23 12.88 10.42
N LEU A 37 6.77 11.79 9.81
CA LEU A 37 5.37 11.60 9.47
C LEU A 37 4.61 10.80 10.52
N GLY A 38 3.45 11.31 10.91
CA GLY A 38 2.49 10.61 11.75
C GLY A 38 1.35 10.02 10.94
N PHE A 39 0.13 10.08 11.49
CA PHE A 39 -1.04 9.45 10.89
C PHE A 39 -2.17 10.45 10.59
N SER A 40 -1.88 11.74 10.60
CA SER A 40 -2.84 12.75 10.16
C SER A 40 -3.13 12.57 8.68
N GLU A 41 -4.21 13.15 8.21
CA GLU A 41 -4.58 13.10 6.80
C GLU A 41 -3.47 13.67 5.92
N GLU A 42 -2.90 14.83 6.31
CA GLU A 42 -1.80 15.46 5.59
C GLU A 42 -0.55 14.59 5.56
N ASP A 43 -0.20 13.97 6.70
CA ASP A 43 0.97 13.10 6.78
C ASP A 43 0.77 11.83 5.94
N ARG A 44 -0.43 11.29 5.90
CA ARG A 44 -0.74 10.12 5.06
C ARG A 44 -0.63 10.46 3.57
N LEU A 45 -1.05 11.66 3.16
CA LEU A 45 -0.88 12.13 1.77
C LEU A 45 0.59 12.29 1.42
N GLU A 46 1.37 12.91 2.29
CA GLU A 46 2.81 13.07 2.07
C GLU A 46 3.53 11.72 2.03
N HIS A 47 3.11 10.78 2.89
CA HIS A 47 3.66 9.43 2.88
C HIS A 47 3.39 8.71 1.56
N SER A 48 2.17 8.84 1.02
CA SER A 48 1.82 8.28 -0.30
C SER A 48 2.67 8.88 -1.40
N ARG A 49 2.91 10.18 -1.38
CA ARG A 49 3.77 10.86 -2.34
C ARG A 49 5.20 10.32 -2.27
N ARG A 50 5.75 10.18 -1.07
CA ARG A 50 7.12 9.65 -0.87
C ARG A 50 7.23 8.19 -1.29
N MET A 51 6.23 7.37 -0.96
CA MET A 51 6.17 5.97 -1.39
C MET A 51 6.17 5.87 -2.92
N GLY A 52 5.40 6.71 -3.58
CA GLY A 52 5.35 6.78 -5.03
C GLY A 52 6.69 7.14 -5.66
N LYS A 53 7.39 8.10 -5.07
CA LYS A 53 8.71 8.52 -5.54
C LYS A 53 9.76 7.42 -5.35
N LEU A 54 9.72 6.70 -4.24
CA LEU A 54 10.62 5.57 -4.01
C LEU A 54 10.39 4.47 -5.05
N CYS A 55 9.15 4.12 -5.32
CA CYS A 55 8.80 3.12 -6.32
C CYS A 55 9.22 3.55 -7.73
N GLU A 56 8.96 4.80 -8.09
CA GLU A 56 9.35 5.38 -9.38
C GLU A 56 10.87 5.32 -9.56
N PHE A 57 11.60 5.73 -8.53
CA PHE A 57 13.07 5.72 -8.55
C PHE A 57 13.61 4.30 -8.73
N SER A 58 13.10 3.35 -7.96
CA SER A 58 13.51 1.95 -8.05
C SER A 58 13.20 1.36 -9.42
N SER A 59 12.00 1.59 -9.94
CA SER A 59 11.57 1.08 -11.25
C SER A 59 12.40 1.64 -12.40
N LYS A 60 12.84 2.89 -12.28
CA LYS A 60 13.68 3.55 -13.27
C LYS A 60 14.99 2.80 -13.50
N TYR A 61 15.48 2.10 -12.50
CA TYR A 61 16.74 1.36 -12.58
C TYR A 61 16.53 -0.15 -12.78
N GLY A 62 15.38 -0.55 -13.31
CA GLY A 62 15.15 -1.89 -13.83
C GLY A 62 14.55 -2.89 -12.85
N SER A 63 14.07 -2.45 -11.70
CA SER A 63 13.42 -3.33 -10.72
C SER A 63 11.93 -3.09 -10.64
N PHE A 64 11.15 -4.16 -10.51
CA PHE A 64 9.76 -4.01 -10.08
C PHE A 64 9.72 -3.48 -8.66
N SER A 65 8.72 -2.68 -8.34
CA SER A 65 8.50 -2.16 -7.00
C SER A 65 7.14 -2.61 -6.49
N VAL A 66 7.11 -3.13 -5.27
CA VAL A 66 5.88 -3.49 -4.59
C VAL A 66 5.73 -2.57 -3.38
N ALA A 67 4.69 -1.75 -3.37
CA ALA A 67 4.35 -0.90 -2.24
C ALA A 67 3.19 -1.53 -1.47
N ASP A 68 3.37 -1.69 -0.17
CA ASP A 68 2.44 -2.33 0.72
C ASP A 68 2.01 -1.30 1.77
N PHE A 69 0.80 -0.77 1.63
CA PHE A 69 0.26 0.19 2.58
C PHE A 69 -1.27 0.33 2.44
N VAL A 70 -1.88 0.96 3.43
CA VAL A 70 -3.35 1.12 3.46
C VAL A 70 -3.83 1.97 2.29
N CYS A 71 -3.19 3.10 2.05
CA CYS A 71 -3.55 4.04 0.98
C CYS A 71 -5.06 4.36 1.00
N PRO A 72 -5.55 5.02 2.07
CA PRO A 72 -6.97 4.99 2.40
C PRO A 72 -7.87 5.87 1.55
N THR A 73 -7.33 6.87 0.85
CA THR A 73 -8.15 7.84 0.14
C THR A 73 -7.83 7.86 -1.35
N LYS A 74 -8.79 8.34 -2.14
CA LYS A 74 -8.61 8.54 -3.58
C LYS A 74 -7.43 9.46 -3.85
N GLU A 75 -7.31 10.55 -3.08
CA GLU A 75 -6.23 11.51 -3.24
C GLU A 75 -4.85 10.87 -2.97
N ALA A 76 -4.74 10.05 -1.91
CA ALA A 76 -3.52 9.31 -1.62
C ALA A 76 -3.13 8.36 -2.76
N ARG A 77 -4.11 7.69 -3.35
CA ARG A 77 -3.90 6.78 -4.48
C ARG A 77 -3.43 7.51 -5.73
N GLU A 78 -3.98 8.69 -5.99
CA GLU A 78 -3.57 9.53 -7.11
C GLU A 78 -2.14 10.05 -6.92
N LEU A 79 -1.76 10.41 -5.71
CA LEU A 79 -0.40 10.85 -5.39
C LEU A 79 0.62 9.71 -5.54
N PHE A 80 0.24 8.50 -5.19
CA PHE A 80 1.10 7.34 -5.38
C PHE A 80 1.23 6.95 -6.85
N ASP A 81 0.12 6.95 -7.59
CA ASP A 81 0.05 6.70 -9.04
C ASP A 81 0.62 5.34 -9.45
N ALA A 82 0.00 4.27 -8.97
CA ALA A 82 0.43 2.90 -9.29
C ALA A 82 0.16 2.51 -10.73
N ASP A 83 1.07 1.74 -11.32
CA ASP A 83 0.85 1.11 -12.63
C ASP A 83 -0.11 -0.06 -12.53
N PHE A 84 -0.10 -0.75 -11.39
CA PHE A 84 -0.96 -1.91 -11.13
C PHE A 84 -1.38 -1.89 -9.67
N THR A 85 -2.69 -1.99 -9.41
CA THR A 85 -3.24 -1.92 -8.07
C THR A 85 -3.96 -3.21 -7.70
N ILE A 86 -3.60 -3.77 -6.54
CA ILE A 86 -4.30 -4.89 -5.93
C ILE A 86 -5.01 -4.38 -4.67
N TRP A 87 -6.32 -4.52 -4.64
CA TRP A 87 -7.12 -4.20 -3.47
C TRP A 87 -7.39 -5.47 -2.65
N VAL A 88 -6.78 -5.53 -1.48
CA VAL A 88 -6.99 -6.64 -0.55
C VAL A 88 -8.19 -6.30 0.32
N ASN A 89 -9.36 -6.77 -0.09
CA ASN A 89 -10.65 -6.48 0.53
C ASN A 89 -11.20 -7.73 1.21
N ARG A 90 -10.51 -8.21 2.23
CA ARG A 90 -10.84 -9.44 2.95
C ARG A 90 -11.53 -9.20 4.27
N ILE A 91 -11.55 -7.97 4.75
CA ILE A 91 -12.16 -7.58 6.03
C ILE A 91 -12.91 -6.25 5.85
N GLU A 92 -13.97 -6.05 6.62
CA GLU A 92 -14.74 -4.81 6.56
C GLU A 92 -14.16 -3.73 7.49
N GLU A 93 -13.53 -4.15 8.60
CA GLU A 93 -12.91 -3.24 9.56
C GLU A 93 -11.50 -3.71 9.89
N GLY A 94 -10.56 -2.79 9.87
CA GLY A 94 -9.20 -3.02 10.30
C GLY A 94 -9.04 -2.81 11.80
N ARG A 95 -7.79 -2.92 12.29
CA ARG A 95 -7.44 -2.81 13.71
C ARG A 95 -7.54 -1.40 14.27
N PHE A 96 -7.53 -0.38 13.42
CA PHE A 96 -7.47 1.02 13.82
C PHE A 96 -8.71 1.75 13.32
N ALA A 97 -9.56 2.20 14.27
CA ALA A 97 -10.84 2.85 13.97
C ALA A 97 -10.67 4.12 13.11
N ASP A 98 -9.65 4.93 13.36
CA ASP A 98 -9.40 6.14 12.60
C ASP A 98 -9.11 5.84 11.13
N THR A 99 -8.35 4.79 10.88
CA THR A 99 -8.05 4.32 9.52
C THR A 99 -9.29 3.78 8.83
N ASN A 100 -10.15 3.05 9.57
CA ASN A 100 -11.40 2.53 9.04
C ASN A 100 -12.31 3.66 8.55
N LYS A 101 -12.43 4.74 9.33
CA LYS A 101 -13.24 5.90 8.98
C LYS A 101 -12.70 6.65 7.78
N MET A 102 -11.38 6.69 7.64
CA MET A 102 -10.71 7.40 6.57
C MET A 102 -10.74 6.63 5.25
N PHE A 103 -10.90 5.31 5.30
CA PHE A 103 -10.76 4.44 4.13
C PHE A 103 -11.93 4.62 3.17
N GLU A 104 -11.62 5.10 1.97
CA GLU A 104 -12.57 5.20 0.86
C GLU A 104 -12.44 3.96 -0.02
N LYS A 105 -13.56 3.31 -0.34
CA LYS A 105 -13.53 2.16 -1.24
C LYS A 105 -13.00 2.59 -2.61
N PRO A 106 -12.03 1.85 -3.18
CA PRO A 106 -11.47 2.24 -4.48
C PRO A 106 -12.48 2.06 -5.61
N GLU A 107 -12.49 3.00 -6.54
CA GLU A 107 -13.26 2.90 -7.77
C GLU A 107 -12.42 2.26 -8.88
N ASN A 108 -11.09 2.43 -8.81
CA ASN A 108 -10.15 1.92 -9.81
C ASN A 108 -9.15 0.97 -9.15
N TYR A 109 -9.11 -0.26 -9.65
CA TYR A 109 -8.16 -1.29 -9.23
C TYR A 109 -8.08 -2.34 -10.34
N ASP A 110 -6.98 -3.09 -10.37
CA ASP A 110 -6.77 -4.13 -11.37
C ASP A 110 -7.24 -5.49 -10.87
N ILE A 111 -7.01 -5.78 -9.60
CA ILE A 111 -7.45 -7.02 -8.95
C ILE A 111 -8.03 -6.68 -7.58
N GLU A 112 -9.15 -7.34 -7.25
CA GLU A 112 -9.72 -7.31 -5.90
C GLU A 112 -9.67 -8.71 -5.30
N LEU A 113 -9.07 -8.85 -4.11
CA LEU A 113 -9.01 -10.10 -3.36
C LEU A 113 -9.99 -10.02 -2.19
N THR A 114 -11.06 -10.80 -2.26
CA THR A 114 -12.15 -10.80 -1.26
C THR A 114 -12.14 -11.99 -0.33
N SER A 115 -11.47 -13.08 -0.71
CA SER A 115 -11.44 -14.31 0.07
C SER A 115 -10.21 -15.15 -0.28
N GLY A 116 -10.04 -16.26 0.42
CA GLY A 116 -8.93 -17.16 0.21
C GLY A 116 -7.64 -16.73 0.90
N THR A 117 -6.55 -17.40 0.55
CA THR A 117 -5.21 -17.05 1.01
C THR A 117 -4.41 -16.47 -0.15
N PRO A 118 -3.33 -15.74 0.13
CA PRO A 118 -2.50 -15.19 -0.94
C PRO A 118 -1.90 -16.22 -1.91
N GLN A 119 -1.85 -17.50 -1.52
CA GLN A 119 -1.41 -18.60 -2.38
C GLN A 119 -2.47 -19.04 -3.41
N GLU A 120 -3.71 -18.75 -3.13
CA GLU A 120 -4.83 -19.05 -4.04
C GLU A 120 -4.96 -18.00 -5.13
#